data_0b529158fd6f0cf2c42ac4ff476ea511
#
_entry.id   0b529158fd6f0cf2c42ac4ff476ea511
#
_cell.length_a   1.000
_cell.length_b   1.000
_cell.length_c   1.000
_cell.angle_alpha   90.00
_cell.angle_beta   90.00
_cell.angle_gamma   90.00
#
_symmetry.space_group_name_H-M   'P 1'
#
loop_
_entity.id
_entity.type
_entity.pdbx_description
1 polymer ?
#
loop_
_entity_poly.entity_id
_entity_poly.type
_entity_poly.pdbx_seq_one_letter_code
_entity_poly.pdbx_strand_id
1 'polypeptide(L)'
;INLTDKCLSCHKDGKIPHKNYKGEEELITGYQNSVHYKALKDGNFDAPTCYQCHGAHEMESTDNPDSKISKKNIANTCGQSGCHTSQLTDYKGSIHEIGVGKDNKDAPTCNNCHGNHGIVTKNVENKLEKSRDIVTLCSNCHSSVELVERNDLPTQVSETFSESFH
;
A
#
# COMPACT_ATOMS: atom_id res chain seq x y z
N ILE A 1 17.63 21.35 5.77
CA ILE A 1 16.31 21.19 6.43
C ILE A 1 15.66 20.02 5.74
N ASN A 2 15.44 18.93 6.48
CA ASN A 2 14.77 17.77 5.95
C ASN A 2 13.30 18.13 5.66
N LEU A 3 12.85 17.94 4.41
CA LEU A 3 11.48 18.28 4.01
C LEU A 3 10.44 17.50 4.82
N THR A 4 10.78 16.27 5.22
CA THR A 4 9.95 15.44 6.11
C THR A 4 9.70 16.14 7.45
N ASP A 5 10.72 16.74 8.06
CA ASP A 5 10.59 17.44 9.34
C ASP A 5 9.66 18.66 9.25
N LYS A 6 9.61 19.30 8.07
CA LYS A 6 8.65 20.39 7.82
C LYS A 6 7.21 19.89 7.77
N CYS A 7 6.96 18.79 7.08
CA CYS A 7 5.63 18.19 7.07
C CYS A 7 5.21 17.77 8.48
N LEU A 8 6.12 17.11 9.20
CA LEU A 8 5.91 16.66 10.57
C LEU A 8 5.62 17.78 11.56
N SER A 9 6.17 18.97 11.35
CA SER A 9 5.95 20.12 12.26
C SER A 9 4.48 20.57 12.36
N CYS A 10 3.69 20.26 11.34
CA CYS A 10 2.27 20.54 11.33
C CYS A 10 1.42 19.27 11.53
N HIS A 11 1.80 18.17 10.87
CA HIS A 11 1.02 16.93 10.91
C HIS A 11 1.19 16.12 12.20
N LYS A 12 2.33 16.24 12.92
CA LYS A 12 2.59 15.48 14.14
C LYS A 12 1.76 15.94 15.36
N ASP A 13 1.39 17.21 15.40
CA ASP A 13 0.80 17.83 16.59
C ASP A 13 -0.72 18.00 16.50
N GLY A 14 -1.39 17.33 15.56
CA GLY A 14 -2.83 17.48 15.38
C GLY A 14 -3.28 18.89 14.98
N LYS A 15 -2.35 19.73 14.50
CA LYS A 15 -2.63 21.11 14.13
C LYS A 15 -3.44 21.22 12.82
N ILE A 16 -3.43 20.17 12.01
CA ILE A 16 -4.24 20.09 10.80
C ILE A 16 -5.29 19.01 11.00
N PRO A 17 -6.57 19.37 11.14
CA PRO A 17 -7.62 18.40 11.31
C PRO A 17 -7.83 17.60 10.02
N HIS A 18 -7.52 16.32 10.04
CA HIS A 18 -7.92 15.37 9.01
C HIS A 18 -9.37 14.95 9.27
N LYS A 19 -10.31 15.51 8.52
CA LYS A 19 -11.76 15.38 8.76
C LYS A 19 -12.29 13.96 8.91
N ASN A 20 -11.56 12.94 8.48
CA ASN A 20 -12.04 11.56 8.42
C ASN A 20 -11.05 10.51 8.95
N TYR A 21 -9.94 10.91 9.56
CA TYR A 21 -8.94 9.95 10.02
C TYR A 21 -8.82 9.95 11.55
N LYS A 22 -9.22 8.83 12.15
CA LYS A 22 -8.95 8.53 13.56
C LYS A 22 -7.60 7.84 13.61
N GLY A 23 -6.50 8.54 13.92
CA GLY A 23 -5.20 7.92 14.04
C GLY A 23 -4.04 8.68 13.40
N GLU A 24 -4.04 10.02 13.47
CA GLU A 24 -2.94 10.85 12.93
C GLU A 24 -1.56 10.42 13.44
N GLU A 25 -1.48 10.05 14.70
CA GLU A 25 -0.24 9.58 15.32
C GLU A 25 0.24 8.27 14.69
N GLU A 26 -0.66 7.38 14.27
CA GLU A 26 -0.33 6.13 13.58
C GLU A 26 0.23 6.38 12.18
N LEU A 27 -0.24 7.40 11.46
CA LEU A 27 0.27 7.73 10.11
C LEU A 27 1.73 8.15 10.17
N ILE A 28 2.05 9.06 11.08
CA ILE A 28 3.40 9.59 11.25
C ILE A 28 4.32 8.52 11.81
N THR A 29 3.91 7.86 12.88
CA THR A 29 4.67 6.78 13.51
C THR A 29 4.83 5.61 12.55
N GLY A 30 3.80 5.28 11.78
CA GLY A 30 3.86 4.29 10.72
C GLY A 30 4.94 4.62 9.69
N TYR A 31 4.95 5.84 9.14
CA TYR A 31 5.98 6.24 8.19
C TYR A 31 7.38 6.21 8.81
N GLN A 32 7.55 6.70 10.04
CA GLN A 32 8.83 6.68 10.74
C GLN A 32 9.36 5.26 11.01
N ASN A 33 8.49 4.28 11.13
CA ASN A 33 8.82 2.87 11.27
C ASN A 33 8.98 2.14 9.94
N SER A 34 8.63 2.78 8.82
CA SER A 34 8.66 2.18 7.49
C SER A 34 10.08 1.93 6.99
N VAL A 35 10.19 1.03 6.01
CA VAL A 35 11.44 0.80 5.28
C VAL A 35 11.92 2.03 4.53
N HIS A 36 11.00 2.85 4.04
CA HIS A 36 11.31 4.07 3.32
C HIS A 36 12.01 5.09 4.23
N TYR A 37 11.44 5.33 5.41
CA TYR A 37 12.05 6.26 6.35
C TYR A 37 13.38 5.75 6.91
N LYS A 38 13.50 4.45 7.17
CA LYS A 38 14.76 3.83 7.59
C LYS A 38 15.84 4.02 6.54
N ALA A 39 15.53 3.71 5.27
CA ALA A 39 16.45 3.93 4.16
C ALA A 39 16.91 5.40 4.06
N LEU A 40 15.98 6.34 4.21
CA LEU A 40 16.29 7.77 4.24
C LEU A 40 17.23 8.13 5.40
N LYS A 41 17.01 7.58 6.59
CA LYS A 41 17.87 7.79 7.76
C LYS A 41 19.25 7.18 7.58
N ASP A 42 19.36 6.07 6.85
CA ASP A 42 20.61 5.39 6.53
C ASP A 42 21.38 6.07 5.37
N GLY A 43 20.89 7.22 4.88
CA GLY A 43 21.54 8.04 3.88
C GLY A 43 21.13 7.74 2.43
N ASN A 44 20.14 6.92 2.20
CA ASN A 44 19.54 6.75 0.87
C ASN A 44 18.56 7.88 0.60
N PHE A 45 19.03 8.94 -0.05
CA PHE A 45 18.23 10.12 -0.36
C PHE A 45 17.25 9.92 -1.52
N ASP A 46 17.30 8.78 -2.22
CA ASP A 46 16.30 8.37 -3.21
C ASP A 46 15.06 7.74 -2.57
N ALA A 47 15.14 7.40 -1.28
CA ALA A 47 13.99 6.91 -0.53
C ALA A 47 12.87 7.96 -0.46
N PRO A 48 11.60 7.58 -0.70
CA PRO A 48 10.50 8.54 -0.80
C PRO A 48 10.18 9.19 0.54
N THR A 49 9.91 10.48 0.48
CA THR A 49 9.34 11.26 1.57
C THR A 49 7.86 11.52 1.29
N CYS A 50 7.20 12.32 2.12
CA CYS A 50 5.76 12.58 2.00
C CYS A 50 5.34 13.06 0.60
N TYR A 51 6.11 13.96 -0.01
CA TYR A 51 5.72 14.61 -1.27
C TYR A 51 5.83 13.70 -2.50
N GLN A 52 6.66 12.69 -2.51
CA GLN A 52 6.72 11.76 -3.65
C GLN A 52 5.41 11.00 -3.81
N CYS A 53 4.79 10.65 -2.70
CA CYS A 53 3.51 9.94 -2.70
C CYS A 53 2.32 10.92 -2.79
N HIS A 54 2.35 11.99 -1.99
CA HIS A 54 1.19 12.89 -1.84
C HIS A 54 1.21 14.11 -2.78
N GLY A 55 2.32 14.40 -3.43
CA GLY A 55 2.54 15.68 -4.11
C GLY A 55 3.03 16.76 -3.15
N ALA A 56 3.47 17.90 -3.70
CA ALA A 56 4.03 19.00 -2.93
C ALA A 56 3.08 20.20 -2.82
N HIS A 57 2.38 20.51 -3.91
CA HIS A 57 1.49 21.67 -4.01
C HIS A 57 0.02 21.28 -4.24
N GLU A 58 -0.19 20.09 -4.74
CA GLU A 58 -1.50 19.53 -5.10
C GLU A 58 -1.75 18.28 -4.26
N MET A 59 -1.77 18.47 -2.93
CA MET A 59 -2.11 17.42 -2.00
C MET A 59 -3.62 17.23 -1.98
N GLU A 60 -4.07 16.19 -2.65
CA GLU A 60 -5.49 15.87 -2.77
C GLU A 60 -5.86 14.67 -1.91
N SER A 61 -7.13 14.63 -1.51
CA SER A 61 -7.68 13.50 -0.76
C SER A 61 -7.70 12.22 -1.63
N THR A 62 -7.74 11.06 -1.00
CA THR A 62 -7.87 9.76 -1.69
C THR A 62 -9.13 9.65 -2.54
N ASP A 63 -10.17 10.43 -2.22
CA ASP A 63 -11.44 10.43 -2.94
C ASP A 63 -11.39 11.27 -4.23
N ASN A 64 -10.38 12.14 -4.36
CA ASN A 64 -10.17 12.86 -5.60
C ASN A 64 -9.51 11.94 -6.64
N PRO A 65 -10.13 11.71 -7.81
CA PRO A 65 -9.56 10.82 -8.84
C PRO A 65 -8.20 11.30 -9.38
N ASP A 66 -7.89 12.59 -9.29
CA ASP A 66 -6.63 13.17 -9.73
C ASP A 66 -5.52 13.05 -8.67
N SER A 67 -5.87 12.68 -7.44
CA SER A 67 -4.89 12.46 -6.38
C SER A 67 -3.91 11.33 -6.75
N LYS A 68 -2.62 11.56 -6.48
CA LYS A 68 -1.58 10.53 -6.62
C LYS A 68 -1.85 9.28 -5.78
N ILE A 69 -2.54 9.46 -4.65
CA ILE A 69 -2.88 8.38 -3.71
C ILE A 69 -4.30 7.87 -3.86
N SER A 70 -5.03 8.30 -4.91
CA SER A 70 -6.32 7.70 -5.25
C SER A 70 -6.14 6.24 -5.66
N LYS A 71 -7.19 5.45 -5.51
CA LYS A 71 -7.15 4.02 -5.85
C LYS A 71 -6.65 3.74 -7.27
N LYS A 72 -7.01 4.59 -8.24
CA LYS A 72 -6.59 4.45 -9.64
C LYS A 72 -5.13 4.81 -9.88
N ASN A 73 -4.58 5.72 -9.11
CA ASN A 73 -3.26 6.28 -9.35
C ASN A 73 -2.17 5.67 -8.46
N ILE A 74 -2.52 5.06 -7.34
CA ILE A 74 -1.55 4.62 -6.33
C ILE A 74 -0.52 3.62 -6.88
N ALA A 75 -0.91 2.73 -7.78
CA ALA A 75 0.03 1.81 -8.41
C ALA A 75 1.10 2.55 -9.24
N ASN A 76 0.68 3.56 -10.00
CA ASN A 76 1.60 4.41 -10.75
C ASN A 76 2.49 5.26 -9.82
N THR A 77 1.97 5.69 -8.69
CA THR A 77 2.73 6.43 -7.68
C THR A 77 3.81 5.54 -7.03
N CYS A 78 3.49 4.31 -6.69
CA CYS A 78 4.48 3.35 -6.19
C CYS A 78 5.51 2.98 -7.26
N GLY A 79 5.06 2.78 -8.50
CA GLY A 79 5.88 2.36 -9.64
C GLY A 79 6.51 3.49 -10.45
N GLN A 80 6.50 4.73 -9.95
CA GLN A 80 7.14 5.84 -10.67
C GLN A 80 8.63 5.59 -10.91
N SER A 81 9.21 6.32 -11.87
CA SER A 81 10.61 6.14 -12.29
C SER A 81 11.58 6.22 -11.09
N GLY A 82 12.47 5.24 -11.01
CA GLY A 82 13.44 5.12 -9.92
C GLY A 82 12.91 4.44 -8.65
N CYS A 83 11.63 4.04 -8.63
CA CYS A 83 11.01 3.35 -7.49
C CYS A 83 10.69 1.88 -7.85
N HIS A 84 9.43 1.47 -7.75
CA HIS A 84 8.99 0.07 -7.94
C HIS A 84 8.51 -0.21 -9.38
N THR A 85 9.29 0.16 -10.39
CA THR A 85 8.89 0.06 -11.82
C THR A 85 8.68 -1.37 -12.29
N SER A 86 9.50 -2.33 -11.83
CA SER A 86 9.33 -3.75 -12.15
C SER A 86 8.04 -4.30 -11.55
N GLN A 87 7.77 -3.98 -10.28
CA GLN A 87 6.55 -4.41 -9.61
C GLN A 87 5.29 -3.81 -10.25
N LEU A 88 5.38 -2.56 -10.72
CA LEU A 88 4.29 -1.97 -11.51
C LEU A 88 4.07 -2.72 -12.81
N THR A 89 5.14 -3.13 -13.48
CA THR A 89 5.06 -3.92 -14.73
C THR A 89 4.38 -5.26 -14.47
N ASP A 90 4.74 -5.95 -13.40
CA ASP A 90 4.14 -7.23 -13.00
C ASP A 90 2.67 -7.08 -12.58
N TYR A 91 2.31 -5.95 -11.97
CA TYR A 91 0.93 -5.65 -11.57
C TYR A 91 0.03 -5.33 -12.77
N LYS A 92 0.56 -4.65 -13.79
CA LYS A 92 -0.19 -4.29 -15.01
C LYS A 92 -0.65 -5.52 -15.77
N GLY A 93 -1.91 -5.51 -16.17
CA GLY A 93 -2.57 -6.64 -16.84
C GLY A 93 -3.00 -7.75 -15.89
N SER A 94 -2.71 -7.65 -14.59
CA SER A 94 -3.24 -8.60 -13.62
C SER A 94 -4.75 -8.43 -13.44
N ILE A 95 -5.43 -9.48 -12.95
CA ILE A 95 -6.86 -9.41 -12.65
C ILE A 95 -7.19 -8.32 -11.62
N HIS A 96 -6.28 -8.03 -10.72
CA HIS A 96 -6.42 -6.97 -9.72
C HIS A 96 -6.38 -5.58 -10.37
N GLU A 97 -5.43 -5.33 -11.25
CA GLU A 97 -5.34 -4.06 -11.98
C GLU A 97 -6.52 -3.85 -12.91
N ILE A 98 -6.94 -4.89 -13.62
CA ILE A 98 -8.14 -4.87 -14.47
C ILE A 98 -9.38 -4.53 -13.64
N GLY A 99 -9.51 -5.09 -12.45
CA GLY A 99 -10.59 -4.77 -11.52
C GLY A 99 -10.59 -3.30 -11.10
N VAL A 100 -9.43 -2.76 -10.76
CA VAL A 100 -9.28 -1.32 -10.44
C VAL A 100 -9.68 -0.45 -11.63
N GLY A 101 -9.26 -0.81 -12.82
CA GLY A 101 -9.63 -0.12 -14.07
C GLY A 101 -11.13 -0.13 -14.36
N LYS A 102 -11.85 -1.13 -13.87
CA LYS A 102 -13.32 -1.25 -13.95
C LYS A 102 -14.07 -0.63 -12.76
N ASP A 103 -13.41 0.18 -11.96
CA ASP A 103 -13.97 0.80 -10.75
C ASP A 103 -14.44 -0.20 -9.69
N ASN A 104 -13.92 -1.43 -9.70
CA ASN A 104 -14.21 -2.39 -8.64
C ASN A 104 -13.58 -1.93 -7.34
N LYS A 105 -14.42 -1.61 -6.34
CA LYS A 105 -13.98 -1.11 -5.02
C LYS A 105 -13.21 -2.17 -4.21
N ASP A 106 -13.41 -3.44 -4.51
CA ASP A 106 -12.77 -4.56 -3.80
C ASP A 106 -11.44 -4.95 -4.40
N ALA A 107 -11.19 -4.61 -5.69
CA ALA A 107 -9.94 -4.94 -6.35
C ALA A 107 -8.75 -4.30 -5.60
N PRO A 108 -7.73 -5.07 -5.17
CA PRO A 108 -6.62 -4.54 -4.40
C PRO A 108 -5.62 -3.79 -5.26
N THR A 109 -4.96 -2.81 -4.62
CA THR A 109 -3.80 -2.11 -5.14
C THR A 109 -2.59 -2.39 -4.24
N CYS A 110 -1.44 -1.81 -4.54
CA CYS A 110 -0.19 -2.08 -3.82
C CYS A 110 -0.33 -1.93 -2.30
N ASN A 111 -1.01 -0.88 -1.85
CA ASN A 111 -1.18 -0.57 -0.44
C ASN A 111 -2.13 -1.52 0.31
N ASN A 112 -3.00 -2.24 -0.38
CA ASN A 112 -3.85 -3.24 0.28
C ASN A 112 -3.05 -4.44 0.78
N CYS A 113 -1.93 -4.75 0.11
CA CYS A 113 -1.03 -5.83 0.50
C CYS A 113 0.14 -5.34 1.36
N HIS A 114 0.70 -4.17 1.05
CA HIS A 114 1.92 -3.66 1.68
C HIS A 114 1.69 -2.62 2.77
N GLY A 115 0.45 -2.15 2.94
CA GLY A 115 0.13 -1.03 3.82
C GLY A 115 0.43 0.32 3.17
N ASN A 116 0.18 1.37 3.91
CA ASN A 116 0.37 2.75 3.45
C ASN A 116 1.65 3.36 4.03
N HIS A 117 1.56 3.89 5.24
CA HIS A 117 2.66 4.58 5.90
C HIS A 117 3.62 3.63 6.60
N GLY A 118 3.11 2.57 7.22
CA GLY A 118 3.88 1.58 7.96
C GLY A 118 4.40 0.42 7.09
N ILE A 119 4.89 0.71 5.89
CA ILE A 119 5.41 -0.31 4.98
C ILE A 119 6.69 -0.91 5.58
N VAL A 120 6.64 -2.20 5.89
CA VAL A 120 7.78 -2.95 6.46
C VAL A 120 8.22 -4.07 5.52
N THR A 121 9.53 -4.32 5.46
CA THR A 121 10.01 -5.58 4.88
C THR A 121 9.76 -6.67 5.92
N LYS A 122 9.02 -7.67 5.54
CA LYS A 122 9.03 -8.92 6.29
C LYS A 122 10.30 -9.67 5.92
N ASN A 123 11.39 -9.47 6.68
CA ASN A 123 12.56 -10.32 6.64
C ASN A 123 12.20 -11.65 7.31
N VAL A 124 11.52 -12.51 6.56
CA VAL A 124 11.27 -13.87 6.98
C VAL A 124 12.41 -14.70 6.41
N GLU A 125 13.36 -15.05 7.24
CA GLU A 125 14.51 -15.93 6.88
C GLU A 125 14.04 -17.33 6.47
N ASN A 126 12.86 -17.73 6.94
CA ASN A 126 12.27 -19.04 6.69
C ASN A 126 11.26 -18.96 5.51
N LYS A 127 11.54 -19.69 4.43
CA LYS A 127 10.66 -19.76 3.25
C LYS A 127 9.23 -20.23 3.57
N LEU A 128 9.08 -21.16 4.50
CA LEU A 128 7.76 -21.70 4.91
C LEU A 128 6.92 -20.66 5.62
N GLU A 129 7.52 -19.85 6.48
CA GLU A 129 6.84 -18.77 7.18
C GLU A 129 6.41 -17.66 6.22
N LYS A 130 7.27 -17.32 5.25
CA LYS A 130 6.94 -16.39 4.16
C LYS A 130 5.77 -16.88 3.32
N SER A 131 5.72 -18.16 2.98
CA SER A 131 4.61 -18.75 2.23
C SER A 131 3.30 -18.69 3.00
N ARG A 132 3.31 -19.01 4.31
CA ARG A 132 2.13 -18.90 5.17
C ARG A 132 1.61 -17.47 5.28
N ASP A 133 2.50 -16.50 5.39
CA ASP A 133 2.16 -15.08 5.42
C ASP A 133 1.46 -14.63 4.13
N ILE A 134 1.93 -15.10 2.98
CA ILE A 134 1.31 -14.80 1.68
C ILE A 134 -0.09 -15.43 1.59
N VAL A 135 -0.23 -16.70 1.97
CA VAL A 135 -1.54 -17.38 1.98
C VAL A 135 -2.52 -16.62 2.86
N THR A 136 -2.10 -16.28 4.08
CA THR A 136 -2.93 -15.49 5.01
C THR A 136 -3.35 -14.15 4.41
N LEU A 137 -2.42 -13.45 3.76
CA LEU A 137 -2.69 -12.17 3.13
C LEU A 137 -3.73 -12.29 2.01
N CYS A 138 -3.59 -13.29 1.15
CA CYS A 138 -4.55 -13.54 0.07
C CYS A 138 -5.92 -13.97 0.62
N SER A 139 -5.93 -14.80 1.67
CA SER A 139 -7.14 -15.31 2.31
C SER A 139 -7.99 -14.23 2.95
N ASN A 140 -7.41 -13.11 3.36
CA ASN A 140 -8.16 -11.98 3.92
C ASN A 140 -9.28 -11.48 2.97
N CYS A 141 -9.09 -11.65 1.67
CA CYS A 141 -10.09 -11.31 0.66
C CYS A 141 -10.72 -12.58 0.06
N HIS A 142 -9.89 -13.54 -0.37
CA HIS A 142 -10.33 -14.73 -1.09
C HIS A 142 -11.07 -15.78 -0.23
N SER A 143 -11.08 -15.63 1.09
CA SER A 143 -11.93 -16.44 1.99
C SER A 143 -13.06 -15.61 2.63
N SER A 144 -13.21 -14.34 2.27
CA SER A 144 -14.34 -13.54 2.72
C SER A 144 -15.58 -13.88 1.91
N VAL A 145 -16.57 -14.48 2.54
CA VAL A 145 -17.84 -14.87 1.89
C VAL A 145 -18.47 -13.67 1.16
N GLU A 146 -18.50 -12.51 1.81
CA GLU A 146 -19.07 -11.29 1.24
C GLU A 146 -18.34 -10.82 -0.02
N LEU A 147 -17.00 -10.87 -0.04
CA LEU A 147 -16.20 -10.46 -1.19
C LEU A 147 -16.28 -11.50 -2.32
N VAL A 148 -16.28 -12.77 -1.98
CA VAL A 148 -16.38 -13.88 -2.92
C VAL A 148 -17.72 -13.81 -3.66
N GLU A 149 -18.83 -13.67 -2.94
CA GLU A 149 -20.18 -13.58 -3.53
C GLU A 149 -20.35 -12.30 -4.37
N ARG A 150 -19.91 -11.14 -3.86
CA ARG A 150 -20.07 -9.87 -4.57
C ARG A 150 -19.28 -9.78 -5.87
N ASN A 151 -18.15 -10.47 -5.94
CA ASN A 151 -17.24 -10.43 -7.09
C ASN A 151 -17.25 -11.71 -7.94
N ASP A 152 -18.15 -12.65 -7.66
CA ASP A 152 -18.24 -13.95 -8.33
C ASP A 152 -16.88 -14.66 -8.40
N LEU A 153 -16.16 -14.67 -7.26
CA LEU A 153 -14.85 -15.29 -7.15
C LEU A 153 -14.98 -16.79 -6.89
N PRO A 154 -14.00 -17.60 -7.33
CA PRO A 154 -13.97 -19.02 -6.96
C PRO A 154 -13.94 -19.18 -5.44
N THR A 155 -14.75 -20.10 -4.93
CA THR A 155 -14.74 -20.50 -3.53
C THR A 155 -13.54 -21.41 -3.24
N GLN A 156 -13.07 -21.43 -1.98
CA GLN A 156 -12.01 -22.34 -1.52
C GLN A 156 -10.61 -22.12 -2.15
N VAL A 157 -10.34 -20.95 -2.73
CA VAL A 157 -9.03 -20.66 -3.36
C VAL A 157 -7.87 -20.81 -2.35
N SER A 158 -8.04 -20.32 -1.14
CA SER A 158 -7.03 -20.41 -0.08
C SER A 158 -6.87 -21.82 0.47
N GLU A 159 -7.95 -22.59 0.57
CA GLU A 159 -7.94 -23.99 1.01
C GLU A 159 -7.23 -24.85 -0.03
N THR A 160 -7.65 -24.73 -1.29
CA THR A 160 -7.03 -25.46 -2.41
C THR A 160 -5.54 -25.15 -2.54
N PHE A 161 -5.15 -23.88 -2.35
CA PHE A 161 -3.72 -23.51 -2.36
C PHE A 161 -2.97 -24.12 -1.19
N SER A 162 -3.56 -24.10 0.02
CA SER A 162 -2.94 -24.68 1.23
C SER A 162 -2.76 -26.19 1.16
N GLU A 163 -3.64 -26.87 0.42
CA GLU A 163 -3.57 -28.31 0.20
C GLU A 163 -2.69 -28.69 -0.99
N SER A 164 -2.29 -27.72 -1.79
CA SER A 164 -1.37 -27.95 -2.91
C SER A 164 0.06 -28.18 -2.43
N PHE A 165 0.86 -28.88 -3.22
CA PHE A 165 2.27 -29.16 -2.93
C PHE A 165 3.21 -27.95 -3.16
N HIS A 166 2.68 -26.77 -3.35
CA HIS A 166 3.42 -25.53 -3.52
C HIS A 166 3.53 -24.83 -2.16
#